data_bfca94a2212c5c3f57bde14057aef80e
#
_entry.id   bfca94a2212c5c3f57bde14057aef80e
#
_cell.length_a   1.000
_cell.length_b   1.000
_cell.length_c   1.000
_cell.angle_alpha   90.00
_cell.angle_beta   90.00
_cell.angle_gamma   90.00
#
_symmetry.space_group_name_H-M   'P 1'
#
loop_
_entity.id
_entity.type
_entity.pdbx_description
1 polymer ?
#
loop_
_entity_poly.entity_id
_entity_poly.type
_entity_poly.pdbx_seq_one_letter_code
_entity_poly.pdbx_strand_id
1 'polypeptide(L)'
;MTAPRARRFLIVETGQPIPSLRRRGRFPHWIRVAAGLAADEADAVNVEAGEALPSWDAYTGAIVTGSSLMVTDRHPWSERTADWLREGLDAGLPVLGICYGHQLLAHALGGHVDYNPQGREMGTVAVDLHPPAGSDPLFGPLPPRFAVQVSHLQSVLEPPADATVLARSDQDACQAFRWRDRAWGLQFHPEFSVGHMRGYVHARREALAGEGRCHRRLAREVKPTPAARGVLRRFVRHAATLRGH
;
A
#
# COMPACT_ATOMS: atom_id res chain seq x y z
N MET A 1 -22.12 -27.92 -14.76
CA MET A 1 -20.81 -27.26 -14.86
C MET A 1 -21.03 -25.79 -14.52
N THR A 2 -20.72 -25.36 -13.28
CA THR A 2 -20.74 -23.94 -12.89
C THR A 2 -19.63 -23.21 -13.66
N ALA A 3 -19.99 -22.10 -14.31
CA ALA A 3 -19.01 -21.23 -14.95
C ALA A 3 -17.88 -20.90 -13.95
N PRO A 4 -16.60 -20.83 -14.40
CA PRO A 4 -15.52 -20.44 -13.51
C PRO A 4 -15.87 -19.08 -12.90
N ARG A 5 -15.91 -19.01 -11.56
CA ARG A 5 -16.16 -17.76 -10.82
C ARG A 5 -15.16 -16.71 -11.32
N ALA A 6 -15.66 -15.57 -11.78
CA ALA A 6 -14.81 -14.46 -12.18
C ALA A 6 -13.77 -14.22 -11.09
N ARG A 7 -12.50 -14.13 -11.48
CA ARG A 7 -11.35 -13.95 -10.58
C ARG A 7 -11.45 -12.58 -9.92
N ARG A 8 -11.83 -12.54 -8.66
CA ARG A 8 -12.01 -11.30 -7.90
C ARG A 8 -10.82 -10.99 -7.02
N PHE A 9 -10.56 -9.71 -6.83
CA PHE A 9 -9.60 -9.21 -5.84
C PHE A 9 -10.34 -8.75 -4.59
N LEU A 10 -9.76 -8.97 -3.41
CA LEU A 10 -10.26 -8.39 -2.17
C LEU A 10 -9.49 -7.10 -1.86
N ILE A 11 -10.20 -6.01 -1.60
CA ILE A 11 -9.61 -4.79 -1.08
C ILE A 11 -9.97 -4.67 0.40
N VAL A 12 -8.98 -4.89 1.27
CA VAL A 12 -9.13 -4.79 2.72
C VAL A 12 -8.95 -3.32 3.11
N GLU A 13 -10.04 -2.65 3.47
CA GLU A 13 -10.05 -1.26 3.85
C GLU A 13 -9.75 -1.11 5.34
N THR A 14 -8.60 -0.53 5.65
CA THR A 14 -8.06 -0.31 7.00
C THR A 14 -8.23 1.13 7.49
N GLY A 15 -8.90 1.97 6.72
CA GLY A 15 -9.16 3.36 7.05
C GLY A 15 -9.88 4.10 5.94
N GLN A 16 -10.23 5.36 6.21
CA GLN A 16 -10.91 6.23 5.27
C GLN A 16 -10.04 7.41 4.84
N PRO A 17 -10.24 7.93 3.61
CA PRO A 17 -9.63 9.17 3.21
C PRO A 17 -10.01 10.33 4.15
N ILE A 18 -9.13 11.33 4.22
CA ILE A 18 -9.43 12.58 4.94
C ILE A 18 -10.80 13.17 4.50
N PRO A 19 -11.56 13.82 5.41
CA PRO A 19 -12.93 14.26 5.15
C PRO A 19 -13.10 15.07 3.86
N SER A 20 -12.15 15.95 3.54
CA SER A 20 -12.19 16.80 2.35
C SER A 20 -12.11 16.04 1.01
N LEU A 21 -11.62 14.79 1.04
CA LEU A 21 -11.47 13.95 -0.15
C LEU A 21 -12.54 12.85 -0.27
N ARG A 22 -13.35 12.60 0.78
CA ARG A 22 -14.36 11.52 0.76
C ARG A 22 -15.37 11.65 -0.39
N ARG A 23 -15.69 12.87 -0.82
CA ARG A 23 -16.52 13.11 -2.01
C ARG A 23 -15.92 12.61 -3.32
N ARG A 24 -14.62 12.31 -3.35
CA ARG A 24 -13.91 11.70 -4.50
C ARG A 24 -13.85 10.18 -4.44
N GLY A 25 -14.56 9.57 -3.49
CA GLY A 25 -14.58 8.13 -3.24
C GLY A 25 -13.75 7.72 -2.02
N ARG A 26 -13.79 6.42 -1.73
CA ARG A 26 -13.02 5.75 -0.66
C ARG A 26 -11.74 5.12 -1.24
N PHE A 27 -10.83 4.66 -0.40
CA PHE A 27 -9.61 3.96 -0.83
C PHE A 27 -9.87 2.77 -1.76
N PRO A 28 -10.87 1.89 -1.50
CA PRO A 28 -11.17 0.81 -2.43
C PRO A 28 -11.49 1.28 -3.84
N HIS A 29 -12.23 2.38 -3.99
CA HIS A 29 -12.52 2.97 -5.30
C HIS A 29 -11.24 3.47 -5.99
N TRP A 30 -10.37 4.19 -5.27
CA TRP A 30 -9.14 4.73 -5.85
C TRP A 30 -8.16 3.63 -6.27
N ILE A 31 -8.02 2.59 -5.43
CA ILE A 31 -7.18 1.42 -5.71
C ILE A 31 -7.72 0.65 -6.91
N ARG A 32 -9.02 0.36 -6.94
CA ARG A 32 -9.67 -0.34 -8.04
C ARG A 32 -9.41 0.36 -9.39
N VAL A 33 -9.67 1.68 -9.45
CA VAL A 33 -9.43 2.49 -10.66
C VAL A 33 -7.95 2.54 -11.03
N ALA A 34 -7.05 2.67 -10.06
CA ALA A 34 -5.61 2.71 -10.31
C ALA A 34 -5.07 1.36 -10.79
N ALA A 35 -5.58 0.26 -10.23
CA ALA A 35 -5.26 -1.11 -10.62
C ALA A 35 -5.82 -1.51 -11.99
N GLY A 36 -6.83 -0.79 -12.49
CA GLY A 36 -7.51 -1.09 -13.76
C GLY A 36 -8.53 -2.20 -13.65
N LEU A 37 -9.09 -2.43 -12.45
CA LEU A 37 -10.12 -3.43 -12.19
C LEU A 37 -11.51 -2.84 -12.47
N ALA A 38 -12.38 -3.62 -13.13
CA ALA A 38 -13.80 -3.32 -13.28
C ALA A 38 -14.54 -3.39 -11.91
N ALA A 39 -15.76 -2.87 -11.84
CA ALA A 39 -16.48 -2.80 -10.57
C ALA A 39 -16.81 -4.19 -9.99
N ASP A 40 -17.02 -5.17 -10.83
CA ASP A 40 -17.33 -6.55 -10.50
C ASP A 40 -16.08 -7.45 -10.32
N GLU A 41 -14.88 -6.91 -10.57
CA GLU A 41 -13.61 -7.63 -10.38
C GLU A 41 -12.99 -7.42 -8.99
N ALA A 42 -13.59 -6.59 -8.13
CA ALA A 42 -13.10 -6.35 -6.78
C ALA A 42 -14.23 -6.24 -5.76
N ASP A 43 -14.08 -6.96 -4.65
CA ASP A 43 -14.88 -6.78 -3.45
C ASP A 43 -14.10 -5.91 -2.45
N ALA A 44 -14.81 -5.23 -1.55
CA ALA A 44 -14.20 -4.47 -0.47
C ALA A 44 -14.76 -4.90 0.88
N VAL A 45 -13.91 -5.00 1.90
CA VAL A 45 -14.28 -5.26 3.29
C VAL A 45 -13.67 -4.19 4.19
N ASN A 46 -14.47 -3.56 5.05
CA ASN A 46 -14.01 -2.53 5.96
C ASN A 46 -13.75 -3.10 7.35
N VAL A 47 -12.50 -3.50 7.60
CA VAL A 47 -12.10 -4.11 8.88
C VAL A 47 -12.07 -3.10 10.03
N GLU A 48 -11.79 -1.82 9.75
CA GLU A 48 -11.85 -0.73 10.75
C GLU A 48 -13.30 -0.54 11.26
N ALA A 49 -14.30 -0.72 10.39
CA ALA A 49 -15.71 -0.67 10.78
C ALA A 49 -16.23 -1.98 11.41
N GLY A 50 -15.38 -3.00 11.55
CA GLY A 50 -15.75 -4.29 12.18
C GLY A 50 -16.35 -5.31 11.22
N GLU A 51 -16.30 -5.08 9.90
CA GLU A 51 -16.72 -6.09 8.93
C GLU A 51 -15.80 -7.32 8.99
N ALA A 52 -16.40 -8.52 8.90
CA ALA A 52 -15.66 -9.77 8.95
C ALA A 52 -14.85 -10.00 7.65
N LEU A 53 -13.60 -10.41 7.80
CA LEU A 53 -12.77 -10.83 6.68
C LEU A 53 -13.34 -12.12 6.06
N PRO A 54 -13.53 -12.16 4.73
CA PRO A 54 -13.99 -13.37 4.05
C PRO A 54 -12.89 -14.42 3.95
N SER A 55 -13.25 -15.65 3.57
CA SER A 55 -12.26 -16.66 3.25
C SER A 55 -11.40 -16.24 2.06
N TRP A 56 -10.07 -16.42 2.17
CA TRP A 56 -9.09 -16.01 1.15
C TRP A 56 -9.13 -16.85 -0.13
N ASP A 57 -9.66 -18.07 -0.10
CA ASP A 57 -9.76 -18.99 -1.23
C ASP A 57 -10.70 -18.49 -2.33
N ALA A 58 -11.61 -17.56 -1.97
CA ALA A 58 -12.53 -16.93 -2.92
C ALA A 58 -11.86 -15.89 -3.84
N TYR A 59 -10.60 -15.51 -3.56
CA TYR A 59 -9.94 -14.37 -4.21
C TYR A 59 -8.65 -14.76 -4.94
N THR A 60 -8.39 -14.03 -6.02
CA THR A 60 -7.15 -14.13 -6.80
C THR A 60 -5.98 -13.45 -6.10
N GLY A 61 -6.24 -12.44 -5.29
CA GLY A 61 -5.27 -11.70 -4.49
C GLY A 61 -5.96 -10.68 -3.60
N ALA A 62 -5.22 -10.13 -2.65
CA ALA A 62 -5.71 -9.10 -1.74
C ALA A 62 -4.85 -7.83 -1.81
N ILE A 63 -5.50 -6.67 -1.65
CA ILE A 63 -4.83 -5.37 -1.54
C ILE A 63 -5.28 -4.72 -0.24
N VAL A 64 -4.34 -4.46 0.67
CA VAL A 64 -4.60 -3.80 1.96
C VAL A 64 -4.34 -2.32 1.81
N THR A 65 -5.30 -1.48 2.20
CA THR A 65 -5.23 -0.03 2.00
C THR A 65 -4.34 0.67 3.01
N GLY A 66 -4.14 1.98 2.82
CA GLY A 66 -3.64 2.89 3.83
C GLY A 66 -4.66 3.21 4.92
N SER A 67 -4.17 3.76 6.04
CA SER A 67 -4.95 4.31 7.15
C SER A 67 -4.28 5.58 7.68
N SER A 68 -5.03 6.37 8.45
CA SER A 68 -4.48 7.46 9.27
C SER A 68 -4.08 7.00 10.69
N LEU A 69 -4.38 5.75 11.03
CA LEU A 69 -4.02 5.11 12.30
C LEU A 69 -2.57 4.58 12.24
N MET A 70 -2.03 4.24 13.40
CA MET A 70 -0.69 3.69 13.54
C MET A 70 -0.75 2.18 13.77
N VAL A 71 0.12 1.42 13.11
CA VAL A 71 0.19 -0.04 13.32
C VAL A 71 0.62 -0.36 14.75
N THR A 72 1.46 0.48 15.35
CA THR A 72 1.90 0.34 16.75
C THR A 72 0.80 0.50 17.80
N ASP A 73 -0.36 1.06 17.44
CA ASP A 73 -1.53 1.16 18.34
C ASP A 73 -2.20 -0.21 18.58
N ARG A 74 -1.86 -1.22 17.78
CA ARG A 74 -2.30 -2.62 17.97
C ARG A 74 -3.82 -2.77 18.14
N HIS A 75 -4.59 -2.04 17.33
CA HIS A 75 -6.05 -2.18 17.38
C HIS A 75 -6.49 -3.63 17.15
N PRO A 76 -7.50 -4.13 17.87
CA PRO A 76 -7.94 -5.54 17.74
C PRO A 76 -8.32 -5.96 16.31
N TRP A 77 -8.89 -5.06 15.51
CA TRP A 77 -9.19 -5.33 14.12
C TRP A 77 -7.91 -5.45 13.27
N SER A 78 -6.88 -4.68 13.61
CA SER A 78 -5.59 -4.69 12.91
C SER A 78 -4.86 -6.02 13.17
N GLU A 79 -4.83 -6.48 14.43
CA GLU A 79 -4.21 -7.76 14.78
C GLU A 79 -4.95 -8.94 14.11
N ARG A 80 -6.30 -8.94 14.12
CA ARG A 80 -7.07 -9.96 13.37
C ARG A 80 -6.78 -9.91 11.87
N THR A 81 -6.57 -8.72 11.30
CA THR A 81 -6.20 -8.58 9.89
C THR A 81 -4.78 -9.11 9.64
N ALA A 82 -3.85 -8.89 10.57
CA ALA A 82 -2.49 -9.44 10.50
C ALA A 82 -2.50 -10.98 10.54
N ASP A 83 -3.32 -11.58 11.41
CA ASP A 83 -3.51 -13.03 11.46
C ASP A 83 -4.07 -13.58 10.14
N TRP A 84 -5.11 -12.96 9.62
CA TRP A 84 -5.72 -13.33 8.34
C TRP A 84 -4.73 -13.22 7.16
N LEU A 85 -3.89 -12.18 7.16
CA LEU A 85 -2.85 -12.02 6.14
C LEU A 85 -1.82 -13.14 6.20
N ARG A 86 -1.39 -13.54 7.39
CA ARG A 86 -0.44 -14.63 7.61
C ARG A 86 -0.98 -15.96 7.10
N GLU A 87 -2.20 -16.30 7.52
CA GLU A 87 -2.89 -17.52 7.09
C GLU A 87 -3.13 -17.53 5.57
N GLY A 88 -3.56 -16.41 4.99
CA GLY A 88 -3.79 -16.27 3.56
C GLY A 88 -2.50 -16.44 2.74
N LEU A 89 -1.39 -15.88 3.20
CA LEU A 89 -0.08 -16.04 2.57
C LEU A 89 0.42 -17.48 2.63
N ASP A 90 0.25 -18.16 3.78
CA ASP A 90 0.60 -19.58 3.93
C ASP A 90 -0.27 -20.47 3.02
N ALA A 91 -1.52 -20.08 2.79
CA ALA A 91 -2.43 -20.71 1.81
C ALA A 91 -2.17 -20.28 0.35
N GLY A 92 -1.16 -19.44 0.11
CA GLY A 92 -0.73 -19.03 -1.22
C GLY A 92 -1.49 -17.83 -1.82
N LEU A 93 -2.20 -17.02 -1.03
CA LEU A 93 -2.84 -15.79 -1.48
C LEU A 93 -1.80 -14.72 -1.81
N PRO A 94 -1.74 -14.17 -3.03
CA PRO A 94 -0.92 -12.98 -3.30
C PRO A 94 -1.46 -11.74 -2.58
N VAL A 95 -0.60 -10.97 -1.93
CA VAL A 95 -0.97 -9.80 -1.14
C VAL A 95 -0.14 -8.57 -1.53
N LEU A 96 -0.79 -7.41 -1.64
CA LEU A 96 -0.15 -6.11 -1.74
C LEU A 96 -0.61 -5.20 -0.59
N GLY A 97 0.32 -4.73 0.24
CA GLY A 97 0.06 -3.74 1.29
C GLY A 97 0.46 -2.33 0.84
N ILE A 98 -0.38 -1.32 1.10
CA ILE A 98 -0.14 0.09 0.77
C ILE A 98 -0.09 0.92 2.06
N CYS A 99 0.99 1.66 2.30
CA CYS A 99 1.21 2.54 3.45
C CYS A 99 0.94 1.81 4.77
N TYR A 100 -0.20 2.02 5.44
CA TYR A 100 -0.59 1.23 6.61
C TYR A 100 -0.58 -0.28 6.31
N GLY A 101 -1.12 -0.68 5.16
CA GLY A 101 -1.12 -2.08 4.73
C GLY A 101 0.29 -2.66 4.51
N HIS A 102 1.26 -1.86 4.06
CA HIS A 102 2.66 -2.23 3.98
C HIS A 102 3.25 -2.49 5.38
N GLN A 103 2.99 -1.59 6.31
CA GLN A 103 3.44 -1.71 7.70
C GLN A 103 2.75 -2.88 8.40
N LEU A 104 1.44 -3.06 8.21
CA LEU A 104 0.69 -4.18 8.77
C LEU A 104 1.17 -5.52 8.21
N LEU A 105 1.49 -5.59 6.93
CA LEU A 105 2.06 -6.77 6.30
C LEU A 105 3.44 -7.10 6.89
N ALA A 106 4.30 -6.10 7.08
CA ALA A 106 5.59 -6.29 7.73
C ALA A 106 5.42 -6.80 9.16
N HIS A 107 4.51 -6.18 9.95
CA HIS A 107 4.17 -6.62 11.29
C HIS A 107 3.64 -8.07 11.33
N ALA A 108 2.70 -8.42 10.44
CA ALA A 108 2.15 -9.78 10.34
C ALA A 108 3.24 -10.84 10.09
N LEU A 109 4.29 -10.48 9.40
CA LEU A 109 5.41 -11.36 9.02
C LEU A 109 6.62 -11.28 9.98
N GLY A 110 6.45 -10.61 11.14
CA GLY A 110 7.48 -10.52 12.19
C GLY A 110 8.53 -9.44 11.98
N GLY A 111 8.31 -8.49 11.07
CA GLY A 111 9.11 -7.28 10.92
C GLY A 111 8.81 -6.24 12.02
N HIS A 112 9.68 -5.27 12.18
CA HIS A 112 9.54 -4.18 13.14
C HIS A 112 9.05 -2.90 12.46
N VAL A 113 7.95 -2.36 12.96
CA VAL A 113 7.34 -1.08 12.53
C VAL A 113 7.33 -0.12 13.70
N ASP A 114 7.83 1.09 13.47
CA ASP A 114 7.74 2.16 14.46
C ASP A 114 7.80 3.54 13.79
N TYR A 115 7.74 4.61 14.58
CA TYR A 115 7.91 5.96 14.09
C TYR A 115 9.25 6.13 13.37
N ASN A 116 9.17 6.73 12.17
CA ASN A 116 10.37 6.99 11.38
C ASN A 116 11.28 7.98 12.15
N PRO A 117 12.54 7.62 12.46
CA PRO A 117 13.46 8.50 13.19
C PRO A 117 13.75 9.80 12.44
N GLN A 118 13.54 9.87 11.14
CA GLN A 118 13.66 11.08 10.33
C GLN A 118 12.36 11.91 10.27
N GLY A 119 11.30 11.47 10.98
CA GLY A 119 10.01 12.15 11.05
C GLY A 119 9.12 11.87 9.84
N ARG A 120 8.17 12.76 9.61
CA ARG A 120 7.15 12.65 8.57
C ARG A 120 7.74 12.75 7.17
N GLU A 121 7.48 11.75 6.33
CA GLU A 121 7.69 11.87 4.89
C GLU A 121 6.36 12.16 4.19
N MET A 122 6.31 13.25 3.38
CA MET A 122 5.07 13.71 2.75
C MET A 122 5.31 14.46 1.46
N GLY A 123 4.48 14.19 0.46
CA GLY A 123 4.49 14.84 -0.85
C GLY A 123 4.90 13.91 -1.98
N THR A 124 5.47 14.46 -3.04
CA THR A 124 6.11 13.68 -4.10
C THR A 124 7.59 13.57 -3.79
N VAL A 125 8.06 12.34 -3.60
CA VAL A 125 9.48 12.05 -3.36
C VAL A 125 10.04 11.14 -4.45
N ALA A 126 11.35 11.11 -4.60
CA ALA A 126 12.02 10.14 -5.44
C ALA A 126 12.34 8.88 -4.62
N VAL A 127 12.18 7.72 -5.24
CA VAL A 127 12.67 6.44 -4.70
C VAL A 127 13.70 5.85 -5.62
N ASP A 128 14.74 5.27 -5.02
CA ASP A 128 15.80 4.53 -5.70
C ASP A 128 15.53 3.03 -5.57
N LEU A 129 15.62 2.30 -6.68
CA LEU A 129 15.50 0.85 -6.69
C LEU A 129 16.80 0.19 -6.26
N HIS A 130 16.69 -0.82 -5.41
CA HIS A 130 17.80 -1.73 -5.12
C HIS A 130 18.00 -2.75 -6.25
N PRO A 131 19.22 -3.29 -6.42
CA PRO A 131 19.52 -4.25 -7.50
C PRO A 131 18.52 -5.41 -7.63
N PRO A 132 18.01 -6.02 -6.54
CA PRO A 132 17.02 -7.11 -6.63
C PRO A 132 15.71 -6.72 -7.32
N ALA A 133 15.35 -5.44 -7.33
CA ALA A 133 14.15 -4.96 -8.00
C ALA A 133 14.17 -5.17 -9.52
N GLY A 134 15.36 -5.25 -10.12
CA GLY A 134 15.53 -5.48 -11.57
C GLY A 134 14.94 -6.81 -12.08
N SER A 135 14.86 -7.82 -11.23
CA SER A 135 14.25 -9.13 -11.54
C SER A 135 12.84 -9.29 -10.92
N ASP A 136 12.34 -8.28 -10.21
CA ASP A 136 11.03 -8.35 -9.55
C ASP A 136 9.89 -8.17 -10.57
N PRO A 137 8.82 -9.00 -10.53
CA PRO A 137 7.72 -8.93 -11.49
C PRO A 137 6.96 -7.60 -11.49
N LEU A 138 6.98 -6.87 -10.37
CA LEU A 138 6.29 -5.59 -10.23
C LEU A 138 7.20 -4.40 -10.54
N PHE A 139 8.47 -4.49 -10.19
CA PHE A 139 9.43 -3.39 -10.23
C PHE A 139 10.41 -3.44 -11.42
N GLY A 140 10.72 -4.63 -11.94
CA GLY A 140 11.70 -4.80 -13.03
C GLY A 140 11.52 -3.87 -14.24
N PRO A 141 10.28 -3.58 -14.70
CA PRO A 141 10.05 -2.64 -15.80
C PRO A 141 10.17 -1.15 -15.43
N LEU A 142 10.51 -0.80 -14.19
CA LEU A 142 10.61 0.59 -13.74
C LEU A 142 12.01 1.16 -13.95
N PRO A 143 12.13 2.50 -14.12
CA PRO A 143 13.44 3.15 -14.11
C PRO A 143 14.09 3.01 -12.72
N PRO A 144 15.42 3.03 -12.61
CA PRO A 144 16.14 2.83 -11.34
C PRO A 144 15.81 3.90 -10.28
N ARG A 145 15.33 5.06 -10.71
CA ARG A 145 14.83 6.15 -9.86
C ARG A 145 13.54 6.71 -10.44
N PHE A 146 12.48 6.82 -9.61
CA PHE A 146 11.19 7.37 -10.04
C PHE A 146 10.46 8.08 -8.89
N ALA A 147 9.46 8.90 -9.26
CA ALA A 147 8.67 9.65 -8.29
C ALA A 147 7.49 8.83 -7.76
N VAL A 148 7.20 8.99 -6.46
CA VAL A 148 6.07 8.38 -5.76
C VAL A 148 5.35 9.41 -4.87
N GLN A 149 4.10 9.10 -4.45
CA GLN A 149 3.37 9.89 -3.45
C GLN A 149 3.51 9.24 -2.09
N VAL A 150 3.93 9.99 -1.08
CA VAL A 150 4.08 9.49 0.30
C VAL A 150 3.35 10.36 1.32
N SER A 151 2.83 9.75 2.37
CA SER A 151 2.18 10.43 3.50
C SER A 151 2.20 9.53 4.72
N HIS A 152 3.32 9.43 5.42
CA HIS A 152 3.49 8.56 6.58
C HIS A 152 4.34 9.16 7.69
N LEU A 153 4.18 8.62 8.90
CA LEU A 153 4.96 8.92 10.10
C LEU A 153 5.72 7.69 10.59
N GLN A 154 5.11 6.51 10.40
CA GLN A 154 5.76 5.23 10.72
C GLN A 154 6.37 4.63 9.46
N SER A 155 7.37 3.79 9.66
CA SER A 155 8.10 3.05 8.63
C SER A 155 8.38 1.63 9.10
N VAL A 156 8.67 0.75 8.17
CA VAL A 156 9.23 -0.56 8.45
C VAL A 156 10.72 -0.37 8.73
N LEU A 157 11.10 -0.38 10.00
CA LEU A 157 12.49 -0.18 10.45
C LEU A 157 13.31 -1.45 10.24
N GLU A 158 12.71 -2.62 10.48
CA GLU A 158 13.32 -3.93 10.21
C GLU A 158 12.35 -4.75 9.35
N PRO A 159 12.68 -5.00 8.08
CA PRO A 159 11.87 -5.85 7.22
C PRO A 159 11.74 -7.27 7.80
N PRO A 160 10.65 -8.01 7.48
CA PRO A 160 10.51 -9.41 7.89
C PRO A 160 11.68 -10.28 7.42
N ALA A 161 11.96 -11.34 8.16
CA ALA A 161 12.87 -12.38 7.68
C ALA A 161 12.38 -12.90 6.30
N ASP A 162 13.30 -13.25 5.41
CA ASP A 162 13.04 -13.63 4.01
C ASP A 162 12.47 -12.49 3.13
N ALA A 163 12.37 -11.25 3.62
CA ALA A 163 12.00 -10.12 2.79
C ALA A 163 13.20 -9.58 2.01
N THR A 164 12.93 -9.19 0.77
CA THR A 164 13.87 -8.46 -0.08
C THR A 164 13.41 -7.01 -0.19
N VAL A 165 14.21 -6.06 0.30
CA VAL A 165 13.93 -4.63 0.10
C VAL A 165 14.17 -4.28 -1.36
N LEU A 166 13.16 -3.65 -1.99
CA LEU A 166 13.15 -3.33 -3.42
C LEU A 166 13.43 -1.86 -3.71
N ALA A 167 13.01 -0.97 -2.80
CA ALA A 167 13.15 0.48 -2.99
C ALA A 167 13.35 1.21 -1.66
N ARG A 168 14.05 2.35 -1.73
CA ARG A 168 14.25 3.28 -0.62
C ARG A 168 14.04 4.73 -1.06
N SER A 169 13.76 5.62 -0.12
CA SER A 169 13.88 7.08 -0.30
C SER A 169 15.04 7.63 0.55
N ASP A 170 15.23 8.94 0.53
CA ASP A 170 16.24 9.59 1.38
C ASP A 170 15.84 9.53 2.88
N GLN A 171 14.53 9.40 3.20
CA GLN A 171 14.02 9.36 4.58
C GLN A 171 13.57 7.97 5.03
N ASP A 172 13.38 7.01 4.14
CA ASP A 172 12.87 5.69 4.48
C ASP A 172 13.64 4.60 3.71
N ALA A 173 14.33 3.76 4.46
CA ALA A 173 15.13 2.67 3.91
C ALA A 173 14.29 1.53 3.30
N CYS A 174 12.97 1.45 3.61
CA CYS A 174 12.06 0.39 3.18
C CYS A 174 10.80 0.94 2.51
N GLN A 175 10.95 1.70 1.43
CA GLN A 175 9.82 2.19 0.63
C GLN A 175 9.05 1.09 -0.11
N ALA A 176 9.69 -0.04 -0.35
CA ALA A 176 9.04 -1.25 -0.85
C ALA A 176 9.85 -2.48 -0.47
N PHE A 177 9.14 -3.55 -0.15
CA PHE A 177 9.73 -4.89 -0.01
C PHE A 177 8.87 -5.94 -0.71
N ARG A 178 9.51 -7.08 -1.03
CA ARG A 178 8.85 -8.34 -1.37
C ARG A 178 9.22 -9.39 -0.34
N TRP A 179 8.21 -10.13 0.15
CA TRP A 179 8.42 -11.31 0.98
C TRP A 179 8.12 -12.56 0.17
N ARG A 180 9.14 -13.40 0.01
CA ARG A 180 9.11 -14.56 -0.89
C ARG A 180 8.62 -14.15 -2.29
N ASP A 181 7.64 -14.86 -2.86
CA ASP A 181 7.11 -14.64 -4.22
C ASP A 181 5.66 -14.15 -4.26
N ARG A 182 5.05 -13.85 -3.10
CA ARG A 182 3.59 -13.61 -2.98
C ARG A 182 3.19 -12.36 -2.24
N ALA A 183 4.06 -11.72 -1.48
CA ALA A 183 3.70 -10.52 -0.74
C ALA A 183 4.58 -9.32 -1.13
N TRP A 184 3.94 -8.18 -1.37
CA TRP A 184 4.60 -6.90 -1.63
C TRP A 184 4.08 -5.83 -0.70
N GLY A 185 4.97 -5.07 -0.10
CA GLY A 185 4.65 -3.89 0.67
C GLY A 185 5.13 -2.63 -0.05
N LEU A 186 4.27 -1.61 -0.13
CA LEU A 186 4.58 -0.29 -0.68
C LEU A 186 4.30 0.77 0.38
N GLN A 187 5.30 1.48 0.85
CA GLN A 187 5.11 2.59 1.78
C GLN A 187 4.46 3.79 1.08
N PHE A 188 4.69 3.95 -0.20
CA PHE A 188 4.07 4.97 -1.03
C PHE A 188 2.65 4.60 -1.52
N HIS A 189 1.92 5.60 -2.00
CA HIS A 189 0.54 5.50 -2.49
C HIS A 189 0.47 5.49 -4.03
N PRO A 190 0.46 4.32 -4.68
CA PRO A 190 0.35 4.23 -6.14
C PRO A 190 -1.03 4.65 -6.66
N GLU A 191 -2.06 4.66 -5.80
CA GLU A 191 -3.42 5.07 -6.10
C GLU A 191 -3.64 6.58 -6.07
N PHE A 192 -2.71 7.35 -5.47
CA PHE A 192 -2.90 8.80 -5.32
C PHE A 192 -2.66 9.55 -6.63
N SER A 193 -3.62 10.42 -6.96
CA SER A 193 -3.45 11.48 -7.95
C SER A 193 -2.76 12.71 -7.33
N VAL A 194 -2.32 13.64 -8.17
CA VAL A 194 -1.85 14.98 -7.73
C VAL A 194 -2.89 15.66 -6.84
N GLY A 195 -4.19 15.55 -7.19
CA GLY A 195 -5.27 16.14 -6.41
C GLY A 195 -5.46 15.49 -5.05
N HIS A 196 -5.24 14.16 -4.94
CA HIS A 196 -5.28 13.46 -3.66
C HIS A 196 -4.11 13.92 -2.78
N MET A 197 -2.88 13.90 -3.29
CA MET A 197 -1.70 14.27 -2.52
C MET A 197 -1.75 15.73 -2.04
N ARG A 198 -2.17 16.67 -2.90
CA ARG A 198 -2.38 18.08 -2.50
C ARG A 198 -3.41 18.22 -1.38
N GLY A 199 -4.50 17.45 -1.43
CA GLY A 199 -5.50 17.41 -0.37
C GLY A 199 -4.92 16.96 0.97
N TYR A 200 -4.10 15.90 0.96
CA TYR A 200 -3.40 15.41 2.17
C TYR A 200 -2.41 16.43 2.71
N VAL A 201 -1.62 17.09 1.86
CA VAL A 201 -0.70 18.17 2.28
C VAL A 201 -1.46 19.32 2.96
N HIS A 202 -2.59 19.75 2.38
CA HIS A 202 -3.43 20.79 3.00
C HIS A 202 -4.07 20.36 4.31
N ALA A 203 -4.50 19.10 4.43
CA ALA A 203 -5.08 18.57 5.66
C ALA A 203 -4.04 18.48 6.80
N ARG A 204 -2.77 18.31 6.49
CA ARG A 204 -1.66 18.22 7.44
C ARG A 204 -0.93 19.56 7.65
N ARG A 205 -1.51 20.70 7.23
CA ARG A 205 -0.85 22.03 7.27
C ARG A 205 -0.33 22.43 8.66
N GLU A 206 -1.09 22.10 9.73
CA GLU A 206 -0.71 22.42 11.11
C GLU A 206 0.47 21.56 11.57
N ALA A 207 0.42 20.25 11.32
CA ALA A 207 1.53 19.36 11.63
C ALA A 207 2.79 19.75 10.86
N LEU A 208 2.66 20.02 9.54
CA LEU A 208 3.78 20.48 8.71
C LEU A 208 4.37 21.81 9.22
N ALA A 209 3.53 22.75 9.67
CA ALA A 209 4.00 24.00 10.23
C ALA A 209 4.78 23.78 11.54
N GLY A 210 4.31 22.88 12.41
CA GLY A 210 5.03 22.48 13.62
C GLY A 210 6.38 21.78 13.33
N GLU A 211 6.49 21.13 12.16
CA GLU A 211 7.73 20.53 11.65
C GLU A 211 8.62 21.52 10.86
N GLY A 212 8.29 22.82 10.84
CA GLY A 212 9.03 23.85 10.11
C GLY A 212 8.85 23.77 8.58
N ARG A 213 7.86 23.05 8.09
CA ARG A 213 7.63 22.80 6.65
C ARG A 213 6.45 23.61 6.11
N CYS A 214 6.66 24.28 4.98
CA CYS A 214 5.61 25.08 4.33
C CYS A 214 4.70 24.19 3.45
N HIS A 215 3.47 23.94 3.91
CA HIS A 215 2.49 23.14 3.17
C HIS A 215 2.16 23.70 1.77
N ARG A 216 2.16 25.04 1.59
CA ARG A 216 1.88 25.67 0.27
C ARG A 216 2.99 25.39 -0.73
N ARG A 217 4.27 25.42 -0.28
CA ARG A 217 5.41 25.05 -1.11
C ARG A 217 5.33 23.58 -1.50
N LEU A 218 5.14 22.71 -0.49
CA LEU A 218 5.02 21.26 -0.70
C LEU A 218 3.89 20.91 -1.67
N ALA A 219 2.70 21.53 -1.54
CA ALA A 219 1.57 21.31 -2.44
C ALA A 219 1.86 21.72 -3.90
N ARG A 220 2.69 22.76 -4.12
CA ARG A 220 3.12 23.17 -5.48
C ARG A 220 4.11 22.19 -6.10
N GLU A 221 4.93 21.54 -5.30
CA GLU A 221 5.92 20.57 -5.72
C GLU A 221 5.33 19.18 -6.04
N VAL A 222 4.04 18.94 -5.71
CA VAL A 222 3.37 17.67 -6.03
C VAL A 222 3.24 17.48 -7.54
N LYS A 223 3.76 16.35 -8.04
CA LYS A 223 3.83 15.97 -9.46
C LYS A 223 3.08 14.64 -9.73
N PRO A 224 2.71 14.34 -10.98
CA PRO A 224 2.18 13.01 -11.34
C PRO A 224 3.23 11.91 -11.15
N THR A 225 2.77 10.71 -10.75
CA THR A 225 3.62 9.53 -10.47
C THR A 225 3.15 8.30 -11.27
N PRO A 226 3.19 8.34 -12.62
CA PRO A 226 2.65 7.26 -13.45
C PRO A 226 3.40 5.93 -13.31
N ALA A 227 4.71 5.98 -13.04
CA ALA A 227 5.52 4.78 -12.80
C ALA A 227 5.04 4.00 -11.58
N ALA A 228 4.79 4.70 -10.45
CA ALA A 228 4.23 4.12 -9.23
C ALA A 228 2.87 3.47 -9.48
N ARG A 229 1.97 4.14 -10.21
CA ARG A 229 0.64 3.61 -10.55
C ARG A 229 0.72 2.30 -11.34
N GLY A 230 1.75 2.12 -12.16
CA GLY A 230 2.01 0.90 -12.91
C GLY A 230 2.23 -0.34 -12.02
N VAL A 231 2.72 -0.15 -10.78
CA VAL A 231 2.96 -1.25 -9.82
C VAL A 231 1.64 -1.98 -9.49
N LEU A 232 0.56 -1.25 -9.20
CA LEU A 232 -0.76 -1.85 -8.93
C LEU A 232 -1.25 -2.72 -10.08
N ARG A 233 -1.14 -2.25 -11.31
CA ARG A 233 -1.58 -3.00 -12.50
C ARG A 233 -0.73 -4.24 -12.73
N ARG A 234 0.57 -4.18 -12.43
CA ARG A 234 1.45 -5.34 -12.52
C ARG A 234 1.14 -6.36 -11.43
N PHE A 235 0.84 -5.90 -10.21
CA PHE A 235 0.40 -6.79 -9.15
C PHE A 235 -0.85 -7.58 -9.55
N VAL A 236 -1.90 -6.91 -10.04
CA VAL A 236 -3.15 -7.58 -10.48
C VAL A 236 -2.87 -8.65 -11.54
N ARG A 237 -2.05 -8.32 -12.55
CA ARG A 237 -1.68 -9.28 -13.59
C ARG A 237 -0.87 -10.44 -13.05
N HIS A 238 0.13 -10.17 -12.22
CA HIS A 238 1.01 -11.19 -11.65
C HIS A 238 0.25 -12.12 -10.69
N ALA A 239 -0.58 -11.60 -9.80
CA ALA A 239 -1.42 -12.39 -8.91
C ALA A 239 -2.35 -13.34 -9.68
N ALA A 240 -2.88 -12.90 -10.83
CA ALA A 240 -3.69 -13.75 -11.69
C ALA A 240 -2.91 -14.93 -12.27
N THR A 241 -1.60 -14.80 -12.51
CA THR A 241 -0.76 -15.92 -12.97
C THR A 241 -0.46 -16.91 -11.85
N LEU A 242 -0.25 -16.43 -10.61
CA LEU A 242 0.06 -17.27 -9.45
C LEU A 242 -1.10 -18.17 -9.00
N ARG A 243 -2.35 -17.76 -9.26
CA ARG A 243 -3.57 -18.50 -8.89
C ARG A 243 -4.18 -19.28 -10.06
N GLY A 244 -3.58 -19.21 -11.26
CA GLY A 244 -4.06 -19.88 -12.46
C GLY A 244 -3.54 -21.32 -12.65
N HIS A 245 -2.76 -21.79 -11.68
CA HIS A 245 -2.19 -23.15 -11.67
C HIS A 245 -2.79 -23.94 -10.49
#